data_09e4e96b1cbb503c9009fee8dd870a89
#
_entry.id   09e4e96b1cbb503c9009fee8dd870a89
#
_cell.length_a   1.000
_cell.length_b   1.000
_cell.length_c   1.000
_cell.angle_alpha   90.00
_cell.angle_beta   90.00
_cell.angle_gamma   90.00
#
_symmetry.space_group_name_H-M   'P 1'
#
loop_
_entity.id
_entity.type
_entity.pdbx_description
1 polymer ?
#
loop_
_entity_poly.entity_id
_entity_poly.type
_entity_poly.pdbx_seq_one_letter_code
_entity_poly.pdbx_strand_id
1 'polypeptide(L)'
;GACITSQSISYVYATDVMTAANIAEQSRDDVFLTMLVLHQKSTCMLVNEGIQNTLIDNKRQSLKYFRKVKMLKKEALEFRASGTLASSQVSRWNNVCETYRCLLAVNGIDEALEEIEQKVELIRDEQERKSSDMQNYVATVIAVFGLISIVASVLSIVDLVNSGSTDIVAALGVSCIGVVLFVFSWLILMLKK
;
A
#
# COMPACT_ATOMS: atom_id res chain seq x y z
N GLY A 1 -19.38 -29.75 26.00
CA GLY A 1 -19.63 -28.79 24.93
C GLY A 1 -18.97 -27.47 25.28
N ALA A 2 -18.63 -26.68 24.26
CA ALA A 2 -18.11 -25.32 24.41
C ALA A 2 -19.02 -24.31 23.68
N CYS A 3 -19.18 -23.13 24.26
CA CYS A 3 -19.82 -21.99 23.63
C CYS A 3 -18.80 -20.84 23.60
N ILE A 4 -18.49 -20.34 22.40
CA ILE A 4 -17.49 -19.32 22.18
C ILE A 4 -18.18 -18.09 21.59
N THR A 5 -17.97 -16.97 22.22
CA THR A 5 -18.41 -15.65 21.75
C THR A 5 -17.21 -14.75 21.52
N SER A 6 -17.44 -13.54 21.00
CA SER A 6 -16.36 -12.56 20.81
C SER A 6 -15.68 -12.11 22.13
N GLN A 7 -16.29 -12.35 23.27
CA GLN A 7 -15.83 -11.84 24.56
C GLN A 7 -15.73 -12.92 25.65
N SER A 8 -16.25 -14.13 25.43
CA SER A 8 -16.28 -15.17 26.43
C SER A 8 -16.17 -16.57 25.85
N ILE A 9 -15.57 -17.47 26.62
CA ILE A 9 -15.53 -18.90 26.37
C ILE A 9 -16.18 -19.58 27.57
N SER A 10 -17.18 -20.43 27.30
CA SER A 10 -17.91 -21.15 28.32
C SER A 10 -17.90 -22.64 28.00
N TYR A 11 -17.68 -23.47 28.99
CA TYR A 11 -17.64 -24.92 28.86
C TYR A 11 -18.70 -25.61 29.72
N VAL A 12 -19.24 -26.67 29.18
CA VAL A 12 -20.08 -27.60 29.93
C VAL A 12 -19.38 -28.96 29.94
N TYR A 13 -18.93 -29.37 31.11
CA TYR A 13 -18.26 -30.64 31.33
C TYR A 13 -19.16 -31.63 32.08
N ALA A 14 -18.95 -32.94 31.81
CA ALA A 14 -19.44 -33.98 32.70
C ALA A 14 -18.57 -33.97 33.99
N THR A 15 -19.22 -34.07 35.13
CA THR A 15 -18.61 -33.87 36.46
C THR A 15 -17.51 -34.88 36.84
N ASP A 16 -17.45 -36.00 36.10
CA ASP A 16 -16.55 -37.12 36.33
C ASP A 16 -15.28 -37.13 35.47
N VAL A 17 -15.18 -36.18 34.50
CA VAL A 17 -14.12 -36.21 33.47
C VAL A 17 -13.00 -35.20 33.71
N MET A 18 -13.25 -34.12 34.47
CA MET A 18 -12.29 -33.02 34.62
C MET A 18 -11.87 -32.79 36.07
N THR A 19 -10.58 -32.78 36.29
CA THR A 19 -9.99 -32.37 37.59
C THR A 19 -9.88 -30.84 37.65
N ALA A 20 -9.82 -30.28 38.88
CA ALA A 20 -9.61 -28.85 39.10
C ALA A 20 -8.31 -28.33 38.46
N ALA A 21 -7.26 -29.16 38.41
CA ALA A 21 -5.99 -28.82 37.76
C ALA A 21 -6.15 -28.66 36.25
N ASN A 22 -6.86 -29.58 35.60
CA ASN A 22 -7.12 -29.53 34.16
C ASN A 22 -7.99 -28.32 33.78
N ILE A 23 -8.97 -27.95 34.62
CA ILE A 23 -9.79 -26.75 34.43
C ILE A 23 -8.94 -25.49 34.55
N ALA A 24 -8.03 -25.42 35.51
CA ALA A 24 -7.14 -24.26 35.68
C ALA A 24 -6.17 -24.09 34.50
N GLU A 25 -5.62 -25.20 33.98
CA GLU A 25 -4.73 -25.17 32.80
C GLU A 25 -5.48 -24.72 31.55
N GLN A 26 -6.66 -25.28 31.29
CA GLN A 26 -7.48 -24.89 30.18
C GLN A 26 -7.92 -23.42 30.24
N SER A 27 -8.30 -22.95 31.43
CA SER A 27 -8.66 -21.52 31.62
C SER A 27 -7.50 -20.58 31.31
N ARG A 28 -6.27 -20.97 31.65
CA ARG A 28 -5.08 -20.19 31.31
C ARG A 28 -4.85 -20.13 29.81
N ASP A 29 -5.01 -21.27 29.11
CA ASP A 29 -4.85 -21.32 27.66
C ASP A 29 -5.94 -20.51 26.95
N ASP A 30 -7.17 -20.56 27.43
CA ASP A 30 -8.30 -19.79 26.89
C ASP A 30 -8.10 -18.27 27.05
N VAL A 31 -7.59 -17.84 28.21
CA VAL A 31 -7.24 -16.43 28.43
C VAL A 31 -6.14 -15.99 27.46
N PHE A 32 -5.10 -16.80 27.29
CA PHE A 32 -4.02 -16.51 26.35
C PHE A 32 -4.55 -16.39 24.91
N LEU A 33 -5.37 -17.35 24.46
CA LEU A 33 -5.97 -17.33 23.11
C LEU A 33 -6.85 -16.11 22.91
N THR A 34 -7.67 -15.78 23.89
CA THR A 34 -8.55 -14.61 23.84
C THR A 34 -7.73 -13.33 23.73
N MET A 35 -6.68 -13.17 24.54
CA MET A 35 -5.78 -12.02 24.46
C MET A 35 -5.08 -11.92 23.09
N LEU A 36 -4.63 -13.05 22.54
CA LEU A 36 -4.00 -13.11 21.22
C LEU A 36 -4.94 -12.63 20.13
N VAL A 37 -6.19 -13.15 20.12
CA VAL A 37 -7.19 -12.78 19.10
C VAL A 37 -7.64 -11.33 19.25
N LEU A 38 -7.81 -10.83 20.48
CA LEU A 38 -8.13 -9.42 20.71
C LEU A 38 -6.99 -8.49 20.28
N HIS A 39 -5.74 -8.90 20.48
CA HIS A 39 -4.58 -8.16 19.97
C HIS A 39 -4.60 -8.10 18.44
N GLN A 40 -4.84 -9.23 17.77
CA GLN A 40 -4.96 -9.30 16.31
C GLN A 40 -6.10 -8.40 15.82
N LYS A 41 -7.28 -8.46 16.46
CA LYS A 41 -8.43 -7.61 16.14
C LYS A 41 -8.09 -6.13 16.25
N SER A 42 -7.49 -5.73 17.37
CA SER A 42 -7.07 -4.35 17.60
C SER A 42 -6.08 -3.86 16.53
N THR A 43 -5.14 -4.70 16.17
CA THR A 43 -4.16 -4.38 15.11
C THR A 43 -4.84 -4.23 13.74
N CYS A 44 -5.76 -5.12 13.38
CA CYS A 44 -6.56 -4.99 12.16
C CYS A 44 -7.33 -3.66 12.13
N MET A 45 -7.96 -3.29 13.24
CA MET A 45 -8.70 -2.02 13.35
C MET A 45 -7.78 -0.80 13.15
N LEU A 46 -6.60 -0.78 13.80
CA LEU A 46 -5.63 0.31 13.66
C LEU A 46 -5.09 0.44 12.23
N VAL A 47 -4.76 -0.68 11.59
CA VAL A 47 -4.30 -0.70 10.19
C VAL A 47 -5.42 -0.21 9.27
N ASN A 48 -6.64 -0.68 9.45
CA ASN A 48 -7.80 -0.29 8.65
C ASN A 48 -8.10 1.22 8.80
N GLU A 49 -8.09 1.75 10.02
CA GLU A 49 -8.22 3.18 10.29
C GLU A 49 -7.11 4.00 9.62
N GLY A 50 -5.87 3.55 9.71
CA GLY A 50 -4.72 4.17 9.04
C GLY A 50 -4.89 4.25 7.53
N ILE A 51 -5.42 3.18 6.91
CA ILE A 51 -5.72 3.11 5.47
C ILE A 51 -6.84 4.09 5.13
N GLN A 52 -7.95 4.07 5.87
CA GLN A 52 -9.09 4.97 5.64
C GLN A 52 -8.70 6.44 5.74
N ASN A 53 -7.98 6.82 6.79
CA ASN A 53 -7.49 8.18 6.96
C ASN A 53 -6.56 8.60 5.82
N THR A 54 -5.79 7.68 5.26
CA THR A 54 -4.91 7.93 4.13
C THR A 54 -5.67 8.10 2.83
N LEU A 55 -6.75 7.33 2.63
CA LEU A 55 -7.64 7.47 1.46
C LEU A 55 -8.44 8.77 1.48
N ILE A 56 -8.91 9.21 2.66
CA ILE A 56 -9.65 10.46 2.83
C ILE A 56 -8.74 11.68 2.61
N ASP A 57 -7.50 11.62 3.05
CA ASP A 57 -6.50 12.70 2.94
C ASP A 57 -5.93 12.87 1.51
N ASN A 58 -6.44 12.09 0.56
CA ASN A 58 -6.00 12.00 -0.84
C ASN A 58 -6.12 13.32 -1.64
N LYS A 59 -6.64 14.41 -1.06
CA LYS A 59 -6.69 15.74 -1.69
C LYS A 59 -5.32 16.42 -1.85
N ARG A 60 -4.27 15.91 -1.23
CA ARG A 60 -2.92 16.46 -1.34
C ARG A 60 -1.96 15.42 -1.93
N GLN A 61 -1.64 15.56 -3.19
CA GLN A 61 -0.56 14.87 -3.90
C GLN A 61 0.81 15.25 -3.31
N SER A 62 1.10 14.83 -2.09
CA SER A 62 2.33 15.15 -1.39
C SER A 62 3.21 13.90 -1.32
N LEU A 63 4.54 14.07 -1.44
CA LEU A 63 5.54 13.04 -1.14
C LEU A 63 5.31 12.38 0.25
N LYS A 64 4.70 13.12 1.18
CA LYS A 64 4.28 12.60 2.50
C LYS A 64 3.18 11.52 2.37
N TYR A 65 2.25 11.68 1.44
CA TYR A 65 1.20 10.70 1.16
C TYR A 65 1.81 9.36 0.71
N PHE A 66 2.71 9.41 -0.28
CA PHE A 66 3.37 8.20 -0.79
C PHE A 66 4.19 7.47 0.28
N ARG A 67 4.87 8.20 1.16
CA ARG A 67 5.60 7.61 2.29
C ARG A 67 4.65 6.94 3.28
N LYS A 68 3.53 7.59 3.61
CA LYS A 68 2.51 7.06 4.53
C LYS A 68 1.87 5.78 3.99
N VAL A 69 1.50 5.76 2.71
CA VAL A 69 0.97 4.57 2.04
C VAL A 69 1.99 3.42 2.04
N LYS A 70 3.26 3.72 1.75
CA LYS A 70 4.34 2.71 1.79
C LYS A 70 4.54 2.14 3.19
N MET A 71 4.46 2.97 4.23
CA MET A 71 4.53 2.51 5.63
C MET A 71 3.35 1.62 5.98
N LEU A 72 2.12 2.04 5.70
CA LEU A 72 0.91 1.25 5.99
C LEU A 72 0.91 -0.09 5.26
N LYS A 73 1.35 -0.11 3.99
CA LYS A 73 1.52 -1.36 3.24
C LYS A 73 2.54 -2.28 3.92
N LYS A 74 3.65 -1.74 4.39
CA LYS A 74 4.67 -2.50 5.12
C LYS A 74 4.10 -3.04 6.43
N GLU A 75 3.42 -2.23 7.22
CA GLU A 75 2.77 -2.62 8.48
C GLU A 75 1.73 -3.72 8.27
N ALA A 76 0.88 -3.60 7.23
CA ALA A 76 -0.10 -4.62 6.89
C ALA A 76 0.57 -5.95 6.50
N LEU A 77 1.64 -5.91 5.71
CA LEU A 77 2.40 -7.11 5.32
C LEU A 77 3.14 -7.72 6.52
N GLU A 78 3.77 -6.91 7.37
CA GLU A 78 4.44 -7.39 8.59
C GLU A 78 3.44 -8.02 9.55
N PHE A 79 2.27 -7.40 9.73
CA PHE A 79 1.20 -7.96 10.55
C PHE A 79 0.72 -9.30 9.99
N ARG A 80 0.48 -9.40 8.66
CA ARG A 80 0.08 -10.67 8.04
C ARG A 80 1.15 -11.74 8.17
N ALA A 81 2.43 -11.38 8.08
CA ALA A 81 3.53 -12.33 8.15
C ALA A 81 3.87 -12.79 9.58
N SER A 82 3.70 -11.92 10.58
CA SER A 82 4.14 -12.17 11.95
C SER A 82 3.03 -12.12 13.01
N GLY A 83 1.94 -11.41 12.72
CA GLY A 83 0.82 -11.20 13.64
C GLY A 83 -0.27 -12.25 13.54
N THR A 84 -0.32 -13.03 12.44
CA THR A 84 -1.29 -14.11 12.25
C THR A 84 -0.59 -15.45 12.36
N LEU A 85 -0.95 -16.22 13.39
CA LEU A 85 -0.45 -17.57 13.58
C LEU A 85 -1.43 -18.57 12.98
N ALA A 86 -0.90 -19.55 12.21
CA ALA A 86 -1.72 -20.69 11.84
C ALA A 86 -2.13 -21.46 13.10
N SER A 87 -3.36 -21.98 13.13
CA SER A 87 -3.87 -22.69 14.32
C SER A 87 -2.96 -23.83 14.77
N SER A 88 -2.27 -24.49 13.85
CA SER A 88 -1.28 -25.53 14.14
C SER A 88 0.01 -25.04 14.81
N GLN A 89 0.29 -23.75 14.75
CA GLN A 89 1.45 -23.11 15.39
C GLN A 89 1.15 -22.68 16.84
N VAL A 90 -0.13 -22.52 17.17
CA VAL A 90 -0.57 -22.06 18.49
C VAL A 90 -0.42 -23.19 19.53
N SER A 91 -0.78 -24.41 19.17
CA SER A 91 -0.70 -25.57 20.08
C SER A 91 -0.59 -26.87 19.32
N ARG A 92 -0.07 -27.89 20.01
CA ARG A 92 -0.11 -29.30 19.58
C ARG A 92 -1.46 -29.97 19.85
N TRP A 93 -2.28 -29.37 20.68
CA TRP A 93 -3.56 -29.94 21.12
C TRP A 93 -4.68 -29.48 20.17
N ASN A 94 -5.41 -30.44 19.62
CA ASN A 94 -6.44 -30.17 18.64
C ASN A 94 -7.58 -29.30 19.18
N ASN A 95 -7.98 -29.51 20.43
CA ASN A 95 -9.01 -28.70 21.08
C ASN A 95 -8.62 -27.23 21.21
N VAL A 96 -7.36 -26.94 21.53
CA VAL A 96 -6.82 -25.56 21.60
C VAL A 96 -6.80 -24.91 20.21
N CYS A 97 -6.40 -25.68 19.20
CA CYS A 97 -6.44 -25.22 17.80
C CYS A 97 -7.86 -24.91 17.32
N GLU A 98 -8.83 -25.75 17.67
CA GLU A 98 -10.24 -25.51 17.33
C GLU A 98 -10.82 -24.31 18.07
N THR A 99 -10.53 -24.14 19.35
CA THR A 99 -10.92 -22.96 20.14
C THR A 99 -10.37 -21.68 19.48
N TYR A 100 -9.10 -21.71 19.11
CA TYR A 100 -8.48 -20.57 18.42
C TYR A 100 -9.16 -20.24 17.09
N ARG A 101 -9.44 -21.25 16.24
CA ARG A 101 -10.17 -21.06 14.99
C ARG A 101 -11.54 -20.45 15.21
N CYS A 102 -12.28 -20.97 16.19
CA CYS A 102 -13.59 -20.43 16.53
C CYS A 102 -13.50 -18.97 17.01
N LEU A 103 -12.49 -18.63 17.81
CA LEU A 103 -12.25 -17.25 18.26
C LEU A 103 -11.93 -16.33 17.09
N LEU A 104 -11.10 -16.76 16.13
CA LEU A 104 -10.81 -15.99 14.91
C LEU A 104 -12.08 -15.72 14.11
N ALA A 105 -12.88 -16.77 13.87
CA ALA A 105 -14.10 -16.68 13.09
C ALA A 105 -15.14 -15.76 13.77
N VAL A 106 -15.40 -15.95 15.08
CA VAL A 106 -16.37 -15.11 15.82
C VAL A 106 -15.92 -13.64 15.92
N ASN A 107 -14.62 -13.38 15.89
CA ASN A 107 -14.09 -12.02 15.89
C ASN A 107 -13.92 -11.40 14.50
N GLY A 108 -14.20 -12.14 13.43
CA GLY A 108 -14.13 -11.67 12.05
C GLY A 108 -12.71 -11.28 11.64
N ILE A 109 -11.70 -12.03 12.10
CA ILE A 109 -10.29 -11.67 11.83
C ILE A 109 -9.95 -11.94 10.37
N ASP A 110 -10.42 -13.05 9.82
CA ASP A 110 -10.14 -13.44 8.44
C ASP A 110 -10.77 -12.43 7.46
N GLU A 111 -12.01 -12.01 7.73
CA GLU A 111 -12.72 -10.99 6.94
C GLU A 111 -12.03 -9.62 7.05
N ALA A 112 -11.55 -9.26 8.25
CA ALA A 112 -10.83 -8.01 8.46
C ALA A 112 -9.48 -7.98 7.72
N LEU A 113 -8.78 -9.11 7.66
CA LEU A 113 -7.53 -9.25 6.91
C LEU A 113 -7.78 -9.16 5.40
N GLU A 114 -8.82 -9.82 4.90
CA GLU A 114 -9.22 -9.75 3.50
C GLU A 114 -9.60 -8.31 3.10
N GLU A 115 -10.35 -7.61 3.93
CA GLU A 115 -10.70 -6.19 3.72
C GLU A 115 -9.46 -5.29 3.66
N ILE A 116 -8.49 -5.50 4.55
CA ILE A 116 -7.23 -4.77 4.55
C ILE A 116 -6.46 -5.03 3.25
N GLU A 117 -6.40 -6.29 2.81
CA GLU A 117 -5.71 -6.68 1.57
C GLU A 117 -6.34 -6.01 0.34
N GLN A 118 -7.66 -6.06 0.22
CA GLN A 118 -8.40 -5.41 -0.86
C GLN A 118 -8.17 -3.89 -0.88
N LYS A 119 -8.18 -3.24 0.28
CA LYS A 119 -7.90 -1.80 0.39
C LYS A 119 -6.47 -1.43 0.01
N VAL A 120 -5.50 -2.26 0.42
CA VAL A 120 -4.09 -2.08 0.04
C VAL A 120 -3.90 -2.24 -1.46
N GLU A 121 -4.60 -3.18 -2.09
CA GLU A 121 -4.57 -3.40 -3.53
C GLU A 121 -5.18 -2.22 -4.29
N LEU A 122 -6.34 -1.71 -3.85
CA LEU A 122 -6.94 -0.50 -4.43
C LEU A 122 -5.99 0.71 -4.39
N ILE A 123 -5.27 0.89 -3.29
CA ILE A 123 -4.26 1.96 -3.18
C ILE A 123 -3.10 1.73 -4.17
N ARG A 124 -2.68 0.50 -4.33
CA ARG A 124 -1.64 0.13 -5.29
C ARG A 124 -2.05 0.44 -6.73
N ASP A 125 -3.26 0.00 -7.11
CA ASP A 125 -3.79 0.23 -8.46
C ASP A 125 -3.92 1.72 -8.77
N GLU A 126 -4.36 2.52 -7.81
CA GLU A 126 -4.43 3.97 -7.95
C GLU A 126 -3.03 4.60 -8.10
N GLN A 127 -2.02 4.09 -7.41
CA GLN A 127 -0.64 4.53 -7.57
C GLN A 127 -0.07 4.16 -8.94
N GLU A 128 -0.34 2.94 -9.42
CA GLU A 128 0.11 2.48 -10.73
C GLU A 128 -0.53 3.31 -11.85
N ARG A 129 -1.84 3.61 -11.76
CA ARG A 129 -2.53 4.51 -12.70
C ARG A 129 -1.89 5.90 -12.73
N LYS A 130 -1.69 6.52 -11.58
CA LYS A 130 -1.05 7.86 -11.51
C LYS A 130 0.37 7.86 -12.03
N SER A 131 1.12 6.80 -11.79
CA SER A 131 2.47 6.64 -12.33
C SER A 131 2.45 6.49 -13.85
N SER A 132 1.52 5.70 -14.39
CA SER A 132 1.33 5.52 -15.82
C SER A 132 0.91 6.83 -16.51
N ASP A 133 -0.04 7.55 -15.92
CA ASP A 133 -0.48 8.85 -16.44
C ASP A 133 0.66 9.86 -16.48
N MET A 134 1.51 9.89 -15.44
CA MET A 134 2.68 10.75 -15.40
C MET A 134 3.71 10.34 -16.45
N GLN A 135 3.96 9.04 -16.65
CA GLN A 135 4.86 8.55 -17.70
C GLN A 135 4.35 8.91 -19.09
N ASN A 136 3.05 8.75 -19.34
CA ASN A 136 2.42 9.13 -20.60
C ASN A 136 2.52 10.63 -20.86
N TYR A 137 2.32 11.44 -19.81
CA TYR A 137 2.47 12.89 -19.92
C TYR A 137 3.91 13.28 -20.26
N VAL A 138 4.90 12.71 -19.57
CA VAL A 138 6.32 12.94 -19.83
C VAL A 138 6.69 12.49 -21.25
N ALA A 139 6.22 11.31 -21.67
CA ALA A 139 6.44 10.82 -23.04
C ALA A 139 5.85 11.75 -24.10
N THR A 140 4.64 12.26 -23.87
CA THR A 140 3.99 13.23 -24.77
C THR A 140 4.78 14.53 -24.86
N VAL A 141 5.25 15.03 -23.71
CA VAL A 141 6.09 16.24 -23.68
C VAL A 141 7.39 16.02 -24.46
N ILE A 142 8.08 14.90 -24.25
CA ILE A 142 9.30 14.55 -24.99
C ILE A 142 9.03 14.43 -26.49
N ALA A 143 7.92 13.82 -26.90
CA ALA A 143 7.54 13.68 -28.30
C ALA A 143 7.30 15.04 -28.97
N VAL A 144 6.60 15.96 -28.29
CA VAL A 144 6.36 17.32 -28.78
C VAL A 144 7.68 18.07 -28.97
N PHE A 145 8.61 17.95 -27.99
CA PHE A 145 9.94 18.56 -28.11
C PHE A 145 10.76 17.93 -29.24
N GLY A 146 10.68 16.60 -29.39
CA GLY A 146 11.33 15.92 -30.52
C GLY A 146 10.83 16.46 -31.87
N LEU A 147 9.53 16.65 -32.02
CA LEU A 147 8.96 17.26 -33.23
C LEU A 147 9.44 18.69 -33.47
N ILE A 148 9.44 19.52 -32.44
CA ILE A 148 9.94 20.91 -32.53
C ILE A 148 11.43 20.92 -32.94
N SER A 149 12.24 20.05 -32.36
CA SER A 149 13.66 19.90 -32.71
C SER A 149 13.87 19.49 -34.16
N ILE A 150 13.06 18.55 -34.69
CA ILE A 150 13.12 18.12 -36.07
C ILE A 150 12.78 19.29 -36.99
N VAL A 151 11.69 20.02 -36.71
CA VAL A 151 11.29 21.18 -37.51
C VAL A 151 12.38 22.26 -37.49
N ALA A 152 12.96 22.57 -36.32
CA ALA A 152 14.05 23.51 -36.21
C ALA A 152 15.29 23.09 -37.01
N SER A 153 15.63 21.79 -36.99
CA SER A 153 16.74 21.23 -37.75
C SER A 153 16.53 21.34 -39.25
N VAL A 154 15.30 21.05 -39.72
CA VAL A 154 14.94 21.17 -41.15
C VAL A 154 15.01 22.64 -41.60
N LEU A 155 14.47 23.57 -40.80
CA LEU A 155 14.54 25.01 -41.10
C LEU A 155 16.00 25.50 -41.13
N SER A 156 16.85 25.03 -40.23
CA SER A 156 18.28 25.36 -40.21
C SER A 156 19.02 24.86 -41.46
N ILE A 157 18.66 23.67 -41.96
CA ILE A 157 19.23 23.13 -43.22
C ILE A 157 18.78 23.97 -44.42
N VAL A 158 17.47 24.30 -44.49
CA VAL A 158 16.93 25.12 -45.57
C VAL A 158 17.58 26.50 -45.60
N ASP A 159 17.80 27.13 -44.46
CA ASP A 159 18.42 28.44 -44.34
C ASP A 159 19.92 28.39 -44.70
N LEU A 160 20.62 27.33 -44.32
CA LEU A 160 22.02 27.11 -44.72
C LEU A 160 22.19 26.98 -46.24
N VAL A 161 21.23 26.34 -46.90
CA VAL A 161 21.24 26.16 -48.36
C VAL A 161 20.92 27.48 -49.10
N ASN A 162 20.08 28.33 -48.47
CA ASN A 162 19.54 29.52 -49.16
C ASN A 162 20.33 30.81 -48.92
N SER A 163 21.03 30.96 -47.77
CA SER A 163 21.61 32.25 -47.36
C SER A 163 23.12 32.30 -47.22
N GLY A 164 23.81 31.19 -47.13
CA GLY A 164 25.29 31.18 -47.00
C GLY A 164 25.83 31.93 -45.78
N SER A 165 24.99 32.36 -44.83
CA SER A 165 25.38 33.14 -43.65
C SER A 165 25.35 32.30 -42.39
N THR A 166 26.48 32.33 -41.68
CA THR A 166 26.71 31.55 -40.43
C THR A 166 26.02 32.13 -39.20
N ASP A 167 25.60 33.40 -39.20
CA ASP A 167 25.04 34.11 -38.06
C ASP A 167 23.63 33.65 -37.65
N ILE A 168 22.83 33.23 -38.62
CA ILE A 168 21.45 32.76 -38.40
C ILE A 168 21.45 31.37 -37.70
N VAL A 169 22.43 30.53 -38.05
CA VAL A 169 22.59 29.18 -37.45
C VAL A 169 22.95 29.30 -35.98
N ALA A 170 23.81 30.24 -35.59
CA ALA A 170 24.18 30.52 -34.21
C ALA A 170 22.98 31.04 -33.40
N ALA A 171 22.16 31.93 -33.93
CA ALA A 171 20.96 32.47 -33.29
C ALA A 171 19.89 31.40 -33.03
N LEU A 172 19.67 30.51 -34.02
CA LEU A 172 18.74 29.35 -33.87
C LEU A 172 19.24 28.33 -32.82
N GLY A 173 20.55 28.05 -32.80
CA GLY A 173 21.16 27.16 -31.80
C GLY A 173 20.95 27.65 -30.38
N VAL A 174 21.18 28.95 -30.13
CA VAL A 174 20.96 29.57 -28.81
C VAL A 174 19.49 29.55 -28.40
N SER A 175 18.56 29.78 -29.35
CA SER A 175 17.12 29.72 -29.08
C SER A 175 16.66 28.31 -28.70
N CYS A 176 17.13 27.26 -29.39
CA CYS A 176 16.82 25.86 -29.05
C CYS A 176 17.33 25.48 -27.65
N ILE A 177 18.54 25.88 -27.30
CA ILE A 177 19.09 25.64 -25.94
C ILE A 177 18.23 26.36 -24.88
N GLY A 178 17.81 27.59 -25.12
CA GLY A 178 16.94 28.35 -24.23
C GLY A 178 15.60 27.67 -23.96
N VAL A 179 14.95 27.13 -25.02
CA VAL A 179 13.70 26.39 -24.89
C VAL A 179 13.88 25.10 -24.09
N VAL A 180 14.94 24.35 -24.36
CA VAL A 180 15.27 23.11 -23.60
C VAL A 180 15.47 23.39 -22.13
N LEU A 181 16.23 24.44 -21.79
CA LEU A 181 16.46 24.83 -20.39
C LEU A 181 15.17 25.31 -19.70
N PHE A 182 14.33 26.07 -20.39
CA PHE A 182 13.03 26.52 -19.87
C PHE A 182 12.11 25.34 -19.53
N VAL A 183 12.05 24.36 -20.40
CA VAL A 183 11.22 23.14 -20.18
C VAL A 183 11.80 22.30 -19.05
N PHE A 184 13.10 22.13 -18.99
CA PHE A 184 13.74 21.41 -17.89
C PHE A 184 13.46 22.08 -16.54
N SER A 185 13.54 23.41 -16.49
CA SER A 185 13.19 24.19 -15.30
C SER A 185 11.71 24.05 -14.92
N TRP A 186 10.81 24.06 -15.90
CA TRP A 186 9.37 23.88 -15.69
C TRP A 186 9.03 22.46 -15.21
N LEU A 187 9.69 21.46 -15.76
CA LEU A 187 9.54 20.04 -15.39
C LEU A 187 10.02 19.81 -13.95
N ILE A 188 11.14 20.42 -13.53
CA ILE A 188 11.62 20.38 -12.15
C ILE A 188 10.64 21.06 -11.20
N LEU A 189 10.01 22.16 -11.59
CA LEU A 189 8.99 22.86 -10.81
C LEU A 189 7.72 22.03 -10.65
N MET A 190 7.29 21.32 -11.68
CA MET A 190 6.15 20.39 -11.63
C MET A 190 6.43 19.16 -10.76
N LEU A 191 7.64 18.62 -10.81
CA LEU A 191 8.05 17.49 -9.96
C LEU A 191 8.20 17.86 -8.47
N LYS A 192 8.37 19.15 -8.19
CA LYS A 192 8.54 19.67 -6.82
C LYS A 192 7.22 20.06 -6.14
N LYS A 193 6.12 20.07 -6.90
CA LYS A 193 4.76 20.37 -6.43
C LYS A 193 3.95 19.10 -6.17
#